data_0ba5450ec3a48aed2ce25d49dc9bf98a
#
_entry.id   0ba5450ec3a48aed2ce25d49dc9bf98a
#
_cell.length_a   1.000
_cell.length_b   1.000
_cell.length_c   1.000
_cell.angle_alpha   90.00
_cell.angle_beta   90.00
_cell.angle_gamma   90.00
#
_symmetry.space_group_name_H-M   'P 1'
#
loop_
_entity.id
_entity.type
_entity.pdbx_description
1 polymer ?
#
loop_
_entity_poly.entity_id
_entity_poly.type
_entity_poly.pdbx_seq_one_letter_code
_entity_poly.pdbx_strand_id
1 'polypeptide(L)'
;MFYDPQKDGFYLRNANSKLEFNLVAEGIRKLALLWQLLKNSALERGSILFWDEPEANINPAYLRNIVEILIALERHGVQIFLSTHNYMLAKYFEVLKDDSDTVLYHSLYKTEQGIGYECGEAFDDLKNNAIINSFDKLLDEIYDMGVSKHE
;
A
#
# COMPACT_ATOMS: atom_id res chain seq x y z
N MET A 1 3.18 19.49 -7.80
CA MET A 1 2.53 20.23 -6.67
C MET A 1 3.38 21.40 -6.28
N PHE A 2 2.79 22.53 -5.89
CA PHE A 2 3.47 23.72 -5.41
C PHE A 2 2.61 24.43 -4.37
N TYR A 3 3.25 25.16 -3.47
CA TYR A 3 2.60 26.02 -2.49
C TYR A 3 2.45 27.43 -3.05
N ASP A 4 1.26 28.03 -2.89
CA ASP A 4 0.99 29.41 -3.29
C ASP A 4 0.84 30.28 -2.04
N PRO A 5 1.84 31.12 -1.72
CA PRO A 5 1.82 31.94 -0.49
C PRO A 5 0.71 33.00 -0.48
N GLN A 6 0.22 33.41 -1.66
CA GLN A 6 -0.84 34.43 -1.74
C GLN A 6 -2.23 33.86 -1.40
N LYS A 7 -2.41 32.55 -1.59
CA LYS A 7 -3.65 31.84 -1.32
C LYS A 7 -3.56 30.88 -0.15
N ASP A 8 -2.40 30.84 0.51
CA ASP A 8 -2.09 29.96 1.63
C ASP A 8 -2.53 28.50 1.37
N GLY A 9 -2.13 27.95 0.22
CA GLY A 9 -2.61 26.64 -0.19
C GLY A 9 -1.68 25.88 -1.14
N PHE A 10 -1.84 24.57 -1.16
CA PHE A 10 -1.17 23.68 -2.09
C PHE A 10 -2.01 23.49 -3.36
N TYR A 11 -1.33 23.45 -4.51
CA TYR A 11 -1.95 23.31 -5.82
C TYR A 11 -1.25 22.28 -6.68
N LEU A 12 -2.05 21.52 -7.47
CA LEU A 12 -1.56 20.74 -8.59
C LEU A 12 -1.70 21.57 -9.88
N ARG A 13 -0.63 21.61 -10.68
CA ARG A 13 -0.63 22.27 -11.97
C ARG A 13 -0.57 21.22 -13.07
N ASN A 14 -1.53 21.27 -13.98
CA ASN A 14 -1.51 20.59 -15.27
C ASN A 14 -1.29 21.65 -16.37
N ALA A 15 -1.01 21.23 -17.60
CA ALA A 15 -0.69 22.13 -18.72
C ALA A 15 -1.70 23.29 -18.86
N ASN A 16 -2.98 23.05 -18.62
CA ASN A 16 -4.08 24.00 -18.84
C ASN A 16 -4.89 24.37 -17.59
N SER A 17 -4.54 23.88 -16.40
CA SER A 17 -5.33 24.12 -15.18
C SER A 17 -4.48 24.13 -13.92
N LYS A 18 -4.93 24.93 -12.95
CA LYS A 18 -4.44 24.96 -11.57
C LYS A 18 -5.58 24.47 -10.68
N LEU A 19 -5.39 23.33 -10.03
CA LEU A 19 -6.40 22.75 -9.15
C LEU A 19 -5.91 22.82 -7.72
N GLU A 20 -6.78 23.30 -6.82
CA GLU A 20 -6.51 23.31 -5.40
C GLU A 20 -6.38 21.87 -4.87
N PHE A 21 -5.36 21.64 -4.02
CA PHE A 21 -5.01 20.29 -3.54
C PHE A 21 -6.17 19.61 -2.81
N ASN A 22 -7.00 20.39 -2.11
CA ASN A 22 -8.17 19.88 -1.39
C ASN A 22 -9.29 19.37 -2.32
N LEU A 23 -9.30 19.83 -3.57
CA LEU A 23 -10.27 19.40 -4.60
C LEU A 23 -9.78 18.18 -5.41
N VAL A 24 -8.54 17.74 -5.16
CA VAL A 24 -7.97 16.57 -5.83
C VAL A 24 -8.42 15.30 -5.11
N ALA A 25 -8.71 14.25 -5.89
CA ALA A 25 -9.04 12.95 -5.33
C ALA A 25 -7.96 12.47 -4.34
N GLU A 26 -8.38 11.89 -3.22
CA GLU A 26 -7.50 11.54 -2.09
C GLU A 26 -6.31 10.66 -2.50
N GLY A 27 -6.54 9.66 -3.35
CA GLY A 27 -5.46 8.80 -3.85
C GLY A 27 -4.37 9.57 -4.60
N ILE A 28 -4.78 10.57 -5.42
CA ILE A 28 -3.81 11.43 -6.12
C ILE A 28 -3.07 12.33 -5.13
N ARG A 29 -3.73 12.79 -4.08
CA ARG A 29 -3.09 13.58 -3.01
C ARG A 29 -2.01 12.79 -2.30
N LYS A 30 -2.26 11.51 -1.96
CA LYS A 30 -1.27 10.62 -1.34
C LYS A 30 -0.01 10.48 -2.21
N LEU A 31 -0.17 10.21 -3.50
CA LEU A 31 0.95 10.10 -4.45
C LEU A 31 1.69 11.43 -4.62
N ALA A 32 0.97 12.54 -4.69
CA ALA A 32 1.57 13.87 -4.79
C ALA A 32 2.36 14.24 -3.52
N LEU A 33 1.89 13.85 -2.35
CA LEU A 33 2.61 14.03 -1.08
C LEU A 33 3.89 13.21 -1.06
N LEU A 34 3.83 11.92 -1.42
CA LEU A 34 5.02 11.06 -1.52
C LEU A 34 6.06 11.67 -2.47
N TRP A 35 5.63 12.11 -3.66
CA TRP A 35 6.52 12.78 -4.60
C TRP A 35 7.13 14.07 -4.01
N GLN A 36 6.37 14.84 -3.24
CA GLN A 36 6.87 16.04 -2.58
C GLN A 36 7.92 15.73 -1.51
N LEU A 37 7.72 14.67 -0.72
CA LEU A 37 8.68 14.21 0.29
C LEU A 37 10.01 13.79 -0.36
N LEU A 38 9.93 13.09 -1.50
CA LEU A 38 11.10 12.73 -2.30
C LEU A 38 11.81 13.96 -2.85
N LYS A 39 11.06 14.90 -3.44
CA LYS A 39 11.62 16.11 -4.05
C LYS A 39 12.33 17.01 -3.04
N ASN A 40 11.85 17.07 -1.82
CA ASN A 40 12.38 17.93 -0.76
C ASN A 40 13.45 17.22 0.09
N SER A 41 13.91 16.03 -0.31
CA SER A 41 14.86 15.20 0.44
C SER A 41 14.39 14.87 1.87
N ALA A 42 13.07 14.86 2.10
CA ALA A 42 12.51 14.40 3.37
C ALA A 42 12.54 12.87 3.48
N LEU A 43 12.56 12.17 2.34
CA LEU A 43 12.80 10.74 2.22
C LEU A 43 14.13 10.53 1.52
N GLU A 44 15.18 10.33 2.30
CA GLU A 44 16.53 10.04 1.85
C GLU A 44 17.06 8.78 2.54
N ARG A 45 18.26 8.36 2.19
CA ARG A 45 18.89 7.19 2.78
C ARG A 45 18.96 7.31 4.31
N GLY A 46 18.46 6.30 5.01
CA GLY A 46 18.35 6.28 6.47
C GLY A 46 17.05 6.86 7.04
N SER A 47 16.16 7.39 6.18
CA SER A 47 14.82 7.81 6.61
C SER A 47 13.94 6.62 6.96
N ILE A 48 12.94 6.85 7.81
CA ILE A 48 11.90 5.87 8.16
C ILE A 48 10.55 6.43 7.68
N LEU A 49 9.82 5.64 6.90
CA LEU A 49 8.48 5.96 6.42
C LEU A 49 7.45 5.05 7.12
N PHE A 50 6.51 5.65 7.84
CA PHE A 50 5.31 4.98 8.32
C PHE A 50 4.14 5.37 7.42
N TRP A 51 3.45 4.39 6.84
CA TRP A 51 2.33 4.64 5.96
C TRP A 51 1.17 3.70 6.26
N ASP A 52 0.07 4.28 6.68
CA ASP A 52 -1.16 3.57 6.96
C ASP A 52 -2.04 3.52 5.71
N GLU A 53 -2.44 2.33 5.30
CA GLU A 53 -3.30 2.06 4.14
C GLU A 53 -2.90 2.88 2.89
N PRO A 54 -1.72 2.63 2.31
CA PRO A 54 -1.29 3.35 1.10
C PRO A 54 -2.28 3.21 -0.05
N GLU A 55 -3.00 2.11 -0.13
CA GLU A 55 -3.98 1.79 -1.16
C GLU A 55 -5.33 2.50 -1.00
N ALA A 56 -5.65 3.02 0.17
CA ALA A 56 -6.96 3.61 0.44
C ALA A 56 -7.28 4.76 -0.52
N ASN A 57 -8.46 4.67 -1.17
CA ASN A 57 -8.95 5.61 -2.18
C ASN A 57 -8.09 5.70 -3.46
N ILE A 58 -7.27 4.69 -3.73
CA ILE A 58 -6.50 4.55 -4.97
C ILE A 58 -7.15 3.51 -5.87
N ASN A 59 -7.22 3.80 -7.17
CA ASN A 59 -7.70 2.82 -8.14
C ASN A 59 -6.78 1.57 -8.12
N PRO A 60 -7.35 0.36 -7.98
CA PRO A 60 -6.58 -0.89 -7.94
C PRO A 60 -5.55 -1.06 -9.07
N ALA A 61 -5.81 -0.48 -10.24
CA ALA A 61 -4.87 -0.49 -11.36
C ALA A 61 -3.50 0.17 -11.06
N TYR A 62 -3.42 1.01 -10.02
CA TYR A 62 -2.19 1.69 -9.62
C TYR A 62 -1.48 1.03 -8.43
N LEU A 63 -2.04 -0.02 -7.82
CA LEU A 63 -1.42 -0.69 -6.66
C LEU A 63 -0.03 -1.22 -6.98
N ARG A 64 0.13 -1.82 -8.16
CA ARG A 64 1.44 -2.26 -8.65
C ARG A 64 2.47 -1.13 -8.64
N ASN A 65 2.11 0.04 -9.17
CA ASN A 65 3.03 1.19 -9.23
C ASN A 65 3.42 1.69 -7.83
N ILE A 66 2.49 1.64 -6.86
CA ILE A 66 2.78 2.01 -5.47
C ILE A 66 3.84 1.08 -4.90
N VAL A 67 3.67 -0.23 -5.07
CA VAL A 67 4.63 -1.22 -4.57
C VAL A 67 5.99 -1.06 -5.24
N GLU A 68 6.04 -0.84 -6.56
CA GLU A 68 7.29 -0.56 -7.29
C GLU A 68 8.02 0.68 -6.72
N ILE A 69 7.28 1.74 -6.39
CA ILE A 69 7.86 2.95 -5.77
C ILE A 69 8.40 2.62 -4.37
N LEU A 70 7.65 1.86 -3.55
CA LEU A 70 8.06 1.51 -2.19
C LEU A 70 9.30 0.62 -2.19
N ILE A 71 9.37 -0.39 -3.06
CA ILE A 71 10.56 -1.22 -3.24
C ILE A 71 11.75 -0.37 -3.70
N ALA A 72 11.55 0.55 -4.64
CA ALA A 72 12.62 1.44 -5.08
C ALA A 72 13.12 2.35 -3.94
N LEU A 73 12.26 2.82 -3.04
CA LEU A 73 12.63 3.57 -1.85
C LEU A 73 13.44 2.74 -0.86
N GLU A 74 13.02 1.49 -0.62
CA GLU A 74 13.75 0.55 0.23
C GLU A 74 15.17 0.31 -0.31
N ARG A 75 15.31 0.05 -1.62
CA ARG A 75 16.61 -0.10 -2.30
C ARG A 75 17.50 1.16 -2.19
N HIS A 76 16.91 2.33 -2.03
CA HIS A 76 17.63 3.57 -1.73
C HIS A 76 17.96 3.76 -0.25
N GLY A 77 17.59 2.79 0.60
CA GLY A 77 17.92 2.78 2.02
C GLY A 77 16.90 3.50 2.90
N VAL A 78 15.66 3.64 2.46
CA VAL A 78 14.52 4.08 3.28
C VAL A 78 13.93 2.85 3.96
N GLN A 79 13.81 2.85 5.28
CA GLN A 79 13.07 1.80 5.99
C GLN A 79 11.58 2.12 5.96
N ILE A 80 10.75 1.15 5.56
CA ILE A 80 9.32 1.37 5.38
C ILE A 80 8.53 0.45 6.29
N PHE A 81 7.60 1.04 7.05
CA PHE A 81 6.56 0.34 7.79
C PHE A 81 5.22 0.73 7.21
N LEU A 82 4.47 -0.24 6.71
CA LEU A 82 3.13 0.01 6.21
C LEU A 82 2.13 -0.95 6.86
N SER A 83 0.92 -0.45 7.09
CA SER A 83 -0.24 -1.28 7.42
C SER A 83 -1.15 -1.38 6.21
N THR A 84 -1.73 -2.53 5.99
CA THR A 84 -2.70 -2.77 4.92
C THR A 84 -3.66 -3.89 5.31
N HIS A 85 -4.87 -3.83 4.78
CA HIS A 85 -5.82 -4.94 4.77
C HIS A 85 -6.14 -5.41 3.33
N ASN A 86 -5.36 -4.98 2.36
CA ASN A 86 -5.57 -5.26 0.95
C ASN A 86 -4.72 -6.43 0.47
N TYR A 87 -5.38 -7.54 0.08
CA TYR A 87 -4.72 -8.73 -0.44
C TYR A 87 -3.82 -8.44 -1.65
N MET A 88 -4.31 -7.65 -2.62
CA MET A 88 -3.55 -7.36 -3.83
C MET A 88 -2.27 -6.58 -3.54
N LEU A 89 -2.33 -5.58 -2.63
CA LEU A 89 -1.15 -4.81 -2.25
C LEU A 89 -0.10 -5.71 -1.60
N ALA A 90 -0.50 -6.55 -0.63
CA ALA A 90 0.40 -7.47 0.04
C ALA A 90 1.05 -8.46 -0.95
N LYS A 91 0.25 -9.03 -1.86
CA LYS A 91 0.75 -9.96 -2.88
C LYS A 91 1.66 -9.30 -3.92
N TYR A 92 1.45 -8.03 -4.26
CA TYR A 92 2.37 -7.33 -5.16
C TYR A 92 3.79 -7.20 -4.58
N PHE A 93 3.97 -7.10 -3.27
CA PHE A 93 5.31 -7.15 -2.68
C PHE A 93 5.99 -8.50 -2.91
N GLU A 94 5.27 -9.64 -2.82
CA GLU A 94 5.85 -10.95 -3.15
C GLU A 94 6.22 -11.09 -4.63
N VAL A 95 5.36 -10.58 -5.51
CA VAL A 95 5.53 -10.71 -6.97
C VAL A 95 6.64 -9.82 -7.51
N LEU A 96 6.88 -8.65 -6.88
CA LEU A 96 7.76 -7.60 -7.39
C LEU A 96 9.11 -7.52 -6.69
N LYS A 97 9.22 -8.08 -5.46
CA LYS A 97 10.51 -8.17 -4.77
C LYS A 97 11.46 -9.12 -5.52
N ASP A 98 12.74 -8.82 -5.48
CA ASP A 98 13.80 -9.73 -5.90
C ASP A 98 14.63 -10.23 -4.70
N ASP A 99 15.61 -11.04 -4.95
CA ASP A 99 16.45 -11.68 -3.90
C ASP A 99 17.25 -10.66 -3.06
N SER A 100 17.38 -9.43 -3.53
CA SER A 100 18.08 -8.35 -2.80
C SER A 100 17.17 -7.55 -1.89
N ASP A 101 15.85 -7.65 -2.07
CA ASP A 101 14.86 -6.88 -1.32
C ASP A 101 14.49 -7.59 0.00
N THR A 102 14.37 -6.83 1.06
CA THR A 102 13.97 -7.34 2.37
C THR A 102 12.53 -6.92 2.67
N VAL A 103 11.60 -7.85 2.55
CA VAL A 103 10.18 -7.65 2.91
C VAL A 103 9.80 -8.64 4.00
N LEU A 104 9.34 -8.11 5.13
CA LEU A 104 8.87 -8.90 6.25
C LEU A 104 7.38 -8.62 6.50
N TYR A 105 6.59 -9.65 6.51
CA TYR A 105 5.16 -9.58 6.78
C TYR A 105 4.89 -9.82 8.25
N HIS A 106 3.98 -9.02 8.83
CA HIS A 106 3.57 -9.08 10.22
C HIS A 106 2.06 -9.27 10.28
N SER A 107 1.59 -10.31 10.97
CA SER A 107 0.18 -10.51 11.26
C SER A 107 -0.10 -10.30 12.73
N LEU A 108 -1.08 -9.44 13.00
CA LEU A 108 -1.64 -9.22 14.33
C LEU A 108 -3.05 -9.82 14.35
N TYR A 109 -3.33 -10.74 15.27
CA TYR A 109 -4.60 -11.44 15.34
C TYR A 109 -5.13 -11.53 16.76
N LYS A 110 -6.44 -11.64 16.91
CA LYS A 110 -7.09 -11.72 18.21
C LYS A 110 -7.04 -13.15 18.74
N THR A 111 -6.68 -13.30 20.02
CA THR A 111 -6.71 -14.55 20.77
C THR A 111 -7.59 -14.40 22.01
N GLU A 112 -7.87 -15.50 22.70
CA GLU A 112 -8.59 -15.46 24.00
C GLU A 112 -7.81 -14.70 25.09
N GLN A 113 -6.49 -14.62 24.95
CA GLN A 113 -5.59 -14.00 25.94
C GLN A 113 -5.13 -12.57 25.53
N GLY A 114 -5.61 -12.04 24.39
CA GLY A 114 -5.25 -10.72 23.89
C GLY A 114 -4.89 -10.72 22.41
N ILE A 115 -3.82 -10.01 22.03
CA ILE A 115 -3.34 -9.91 20.66
C ILE A 115 -2.20 -10.89 20.44
N GLY A 116 -2.38 -11.81 19.49
CA GLY A 116 -1.33 -12.67 18.96
C GLY A 116 -0.53 -11.95 17.86
N TYR A 117 0.66 -12.44 17.61
CA TYR A 117 1.60 -11.90 16.63
C TYR A 117 2.37 -13.02 15.95
N GLU A 118 2.54 -12.91 14.66
CA GLU A 118 3.46 -13.72 13.88
C GLU A 118 4.10 -12.90 12.75
N CYS A 119 5.24 -13.35 12.23
CA CYS A 119 5.92 -12.72 11.11
C CYS A 119 6.54 -13.78 10.21
N GLY A 120 6.76 -13.41 8.94
CA GLY A 120 7.38 -14.26 7.92
C GLY A 120 7.86 -13.46 6.72
N GLU A 121 8.74 -14.05 5.93
CA GLU A 121 9.27 -13.46 4.71
C GLU A 121 8.35 -13.69 3.50
N ALA A 122 7.44 -14.66 3.58
CA ALA A 122 6.39 -14.87 2.60
C ALA A 122 5.02 -14.56 3.22
N PHE A 123 4.15 -13.91 2.44
CA PHE A 123 2.81 -13.54 2.88
C PHE A 123 1.95 -14.77 3.19
N ASP A 124 2.14 -15.84 2.43
CA ASP A 124 1.40 -17.11 2.58
C ASP A 124 1.88 -17.96 3.77
N ASP A 125 3.03 -17.67 4.36
CA ASP A 125 3.53 -18.38 5.55
C ASP A 125 2.81 -17.99 6.84
N LEU A 126 2.07 -16.88 6.82
CA LEU A 126 1.32 -16.38 7.97
C LEU A 126 0.04 -17.19 8.19
N LYS A 127 0.02 -18.05 9.19
CA LYS A 127 -1.10 -18.97 9.47
C LYS A 127 -2.36 -18.26 9.96
N ASN A 128 -2.18 -17.18 10.74
CA ASN A 128 -3.27 -16.38 11.29
C ASN A 128 -3.43 -15.07 10.49
N ASN A 129 -3.59 -15.19 9.19
CA ASN A 129 -3.73 -14.06 8.28
C ASN A 129 -5.19 -13.87 7.87
N ALA A 130 -5.87 -12.89 8.47
CA ALA A 130 -7.27 -12.61 8.18
C ALA A 130 -7.52 -12.20 6.72
N ILE A 131 -6.52 -11.61 6.05
CA ILE A 131 -6.62 -11.20 4.64
C ILE A 131 -6.69 -12.45 3.76
N ILE A 132 -5.75 -13.39 3.93
CA ILE A 132 -5.74 -14.66 3.17
C ILE A 132 -7.01 -15.45 3.46
N ASN A 133 -7.34 -15.67 4.74
CA ASN A 133 -8.50 -16.44 5.13
C ASN A 133 -9.81 -15.89 4.54
N SER A 134 -9.95 -14.56 4.45
CA SER A 134 -11.12 -13.92 3.86
C SER A 134 -11.16 -14.10 2.34
N PHE A 135 -10.01 -14.08 1.69
CA PHE A 135 -9.90 -14.26 0.25
C PHE A 135 -10.17 -15.71 -0.16
N ASP A 136 -9.61 -16.68 0.57
CA ASP A 136 -9.84 -18.11 0.34
C ASP A 136 -11.31 -18.46 0.50
N LYS A 137 -11.94 -17.96 1.58
CA LYS A 137 -13.38 -18.13 1.78
C LYS A 137 -14.21 -17.59 0.61
N LEU A 138 -13.85 -16.43 0.08
CA LEU A 138 -14.53 -15.87 -1.10
C LEU A 138 -14.36 -16.76 -2.33
N LEU A 139 -13.17 -17.33 -2.53
CA LEU A 139 -12.91 -18.26 -3.65
C LEU A 139 -13.73 -19.53 -3.53
N ASP A 140 -13.84 -20.10 -2.33
CA ASP A 140 -14.68 -21.27 -2.07
C ASP A 140 -16.16 -20.97 -2.39
N GLU A 141 -16.68 -19.84 -1.93
CA GLU A 141 -18.06 -19.41 -2.23
C GLU A 141 -18.29 -19.22 -3.74
N ILE A 142 -17.33 -18.67 -4.48
CA ILE A 142 -17.40 -18.53 -5.96
C ILE A 142 -17.39 -19.89 -6.63
N TYR A 143 -16.56 -20.82 -6.17
CA TYR A 143 -16.49 -22.18 -6.70
C TYR A 143 -17.82 -22.91 -6.53
N ASP A 144 -18.40 -22.90 -5.32
CA ASP A 144 -19.67 -23.53 -5.00
C ASP A 144 -20.83 -22.97 -5.84
N MET A 145 -20.84 -21.65 -6.10
CA MET A 145 -21.81 -21.01 -6.98
C MET A 145 -21.66 -21.47 -8.45
N GLY A 146 -20.43 -21.75 -8.89
CA GLY A 146 -20.14 -22.25 -10.23
C GLY A 146 -20.66 -23.69 -10.44
N VAL A 147 -20.44 -24.54 -9.46
CA VAL A 147 -20.90 -25.93 -9.49
C VAL A 147 -22.44 -26.02 -9.49
N SER A 148 -23.10 -25.24 -8.62
CA SER A 148 -24.58 -25.25 -8.49
C SER A 148 -25.32 -24.72 -9.73
N LYS A 149 -24.65 -24.05 -10.68
CA LYS A 149 -25.26 -23.56 -11.94
C LYS A 149 -25.17 -24.55 -13.10
N HIS A 150 -24.45 -25.66 -12.93
CA HIS A 150 -24.23 -26.67 -13.94
C HIS A 150 -24.93 -28.01 -13.60
N GLU A 151 -25.67 -28.09 -12.49
CA GLU A 151 -26.67 -29.13 -12.16
C GLU A 151 -28.09 -28.64 -12.51
#